data_fb475351871c46eb92f968e679f0dbae
#
_entry.id   fb475351871c46eb92f968e679f0dbae
#
_cell.length_a   1.000
_cell.length_b   1.000
_cell.length_c   1.000
_cell.angle_alpha   90.00
_cell.angle_beta   90.00
_cell.angle_gamma   90.00
#
_symmetry.space_group_name_H-M   'P 1'
#
loop_
_entity.id
_entity.type
_entity.pdbx_description
1 polymer ?
#
loop_
_entity_poly.entity_id
_entity_poly.type
_entity_poly.pdbx_seq_one_letter_code
_entity_poly.pdbx_strand_id
1 'polypeptide(L)'
;MISSFKWGILGASKFALEQMAPAIHSAKGNSLVALATRDLEKANKFLELSDRLVVYNDYNDLLEDSNVDAVYIPLPNHIHIEWATRCLQAGKHVLCEKPISMAADEIDRLIHLRDKAQLLAAEAYMVVHHPQWQLAKEFVDAGKLGKLVQIDGVFSYNNADDPLNIRNQARFGGGGIPDIGVYPYGVSRFVTGSEPIEVLSADIVFENEVDVWANVSAQFPGFKMQAVTSMRAAPRQEMTIQGTEGFLKFTAPFNPNVYDIAQVIFRKGNGHEQVFKFPGVNHYVNQVEAFSISAKTNTVYGCSLEFSKGTQSMIDMIYAMNKQLSKQLI
;
A
#
# COMPACT_ATOMS: atom_id res chain seq x y z
N MET A 1 16.40 -11.11 -27.52
CA MET A 1 16.01 -9.96 -26.66
C MET A 1 14.90 -10.45 -25.76
N ILE A 2 15.03 -10.31 -24.45
CA ILE A 2 13.93 -10.64 -23.52
C ILE A 2 12.82 -9.63 -23.78
N SER A 3 11.61 -10.10 -24.09
CA SER A 3 10.48 -9.21 -24.34
C SER A 3 10.18 -8.38 -23.08
N SER A 4 9.93 -7.08 -23.25
CA SER A 4 9.53 -6.20 -22.16
C SER A 4 8.19 -6.66 -21.60
N PHE A 5 7.99 -6.56 -20.28
CA PHE A 5 6.68 -6.76 -19.63
C PHE A 5 5.86 -5.49 -19.79
N LYS A 6 4.66 -5.63 -20.33
CA LYS A 6 3.89 -4.53 -20.86
C LYS A 6 2.73 -4.16 -19.95
N TRP A 7 2.70 -2.92 -19.53
CA TRP A 7 1.73 -2.39 -18.58
C TRP A 7 0.67 -1.53 -19.25
N GLY A 8 -0.57 -1.72 -18.82
CA GLY A 8 -1.68 -0.79 -19.00
C GLY A 8 -2.04 -0.08 -17.70
N ILE A 9 -2.61 1.11 -17.77
CA ILE A 9 -3.13 1.86 -16.62
C ILE A 9 -4.62 2.14 -16.83
N LEU A 10 -5.47 1.82 -15.83
CA LEU A 10 -6.88 2.19 -15.81
C LEU A 10 -7.09 3.49 -15.02
N GLY A 11 -7.32 4.58 -15.72
CA GLY A 11 -7.55 5.91 -15.14
C GLY A 11 -6.29 6.77 -15.08
N ALA A 12 -6.40 7.98 -15.62
CA ALA A 12 -5.34 9.00 -15.64
C ALA A 12 -5.29 9.76 -14.32
N SER A 13 -5.00 9.08 -13.20
CA SER A 13 -4.85 9.74 -11.90
C SER A 13 -3.54 10.53 -11.81
N LYS A 14 -3.53 11.59 -10.98
CA LYS A 14 -2.31 12.36 -10.69
C LYS A 14 -1.20 11.46 -10.14
N PHE A 15 -1.55 10.55 -9.23
CA PHE A 15 -0.58 9.62 -8.64
C PHE A 15 0.03 8.67 -9.69
N ALA A 16 -0.79 8.15 -10.61
CA ALA A 16 -0.27 7.32 -11.70
C ALA A 16 0.72 8.11 -12.59
N LEU A 17 0.40 9.36 -12.91
CA LEU A 17 1.27 10.22 -13.72
C LEU A 17 2.59 10.53 -13.01
N GLU A 18 2.55 10.90 -11.73
CA GLU A 18 3.71 11.42 -10.99
C GLU A 18 4.61 10.31 -10.42
N GLN A 19 4.05 9.13 -10.12
CA GLN A 19 4.78 8.05 -9.45
C GLN A 19 4.87 6.78 -10.29
N MET A 20 3.75 6.18 -10.68
CA MET A 20 3.78 4.82 -11.25
C MET A 20 4.17 4.78 -12.73
N ALA A 21 3.75 5.72 -13.57
CA ALA A 21 4.17 5.75 -14.96
C ALA A 21 5.69 5.95 -15.10
N PRO A 22 6.32 6.92 -14.39
CA PRO A 22 7.78 7.02 -14.36
C PRO A 22 8.48 5.78 -13.77
N ALA A 23 7.87 5.15 -12.73
CA ALA A 23 8.43 3.93 -12.15
C ALA A 23 8.43 2.76 -13.15
N ILE A 24 7.33 2.57 -13.90
CA ILE A 24 7.23 1.55 -14.94
C ILE A 24 8.31 1.77 -16.02
N HIS A 25 8.52 3.01 -16.46
CA HIS A 25 9.57 3.34 -17.42
C HIS A 25 10.99 3.11 -16.90
N SER A 26 11.22 3.34 -15.61
CA SER A 26 12.52 3.17 -14.97
C SER A 26 12.83 1.71 -14.61
N ALA A 27 11.79 0.89 -14.44
CA ALA A 27 11.90 -0.51 -14.06
C ALA A 27 12.48 -1.36 -15.21
N LYS A 28 13.51 -2.14 -14.94
CA LYS A 28 14.20 -2.96 -15.94
C LYS A 28 13.28 -3.99 -16.57
N GLY A 29 13.23 -4.03 -17.90
CA GLY A 29 12.43 -5.00 -18.63
C GLY A 29 10.92 -4.77 -18.55
N ASN A 30 10.50 -3.55 -18.24
CA ASN A 30 9.09 -3.11 -18.20
C ASN A 30 8.85 -1.98 -19.19
N SER A 31 7.62 -1.80 -19.64
CA SER A 31 7.19 -0.69 -20.50
C SER A 31 5.72 -0.37 -20.28
N LEU A 32 5.38 0.90 -20.21
CA LEU A 32 4.01 1.39 -20.24
C LEU A 32 3.58 1.49 -21.70
N VAL A 33 2.56 0.73 -22.11
CA VAL A 33 2.09 0.63 -23.50
C VAL A 33 0.68 1.13 -23.69
N ALA A 34 -0.16 1.16 -22.65
CA ALA A 34 -1.56 1.51 -22.75
C ALA A 34 -2.03 2.35 -21.54
N LEU A 35 -2.95 3.27 -21.81
CA LEU A 35 -3.69 4.04 -20.81
C LEU A 35 -5.15 4.05 -21.20
N ALA A 36 -6.05 3.76 -20.29
CA ALA A 36 -7.47 3.96 -20.51
C ALA A 36 -8.00 5.09 -19.65
N THR A 37 -8.63 6.08 -20.25
CA THR A 37 -9.22 7.23 -19.55
C THR A 37 -10.31 7.91 -20.38
N ARG A 38 -11.36 8.36 -19.72
CA ARG A 38 -12.40 9.20 -20.34
C ARG A 38 -12.01 10.68 -20.49
N ASP A 39 -10.89 11.07 -19.88
CA ASP A 39 -10.37 12.45 -19.85
C ASP A 39 -9.12 12.55 -20.75
N LEU A 40 -9.33 13.01 -21.96
CA LEU A 40 -8.26 13.14 -22.97
C LEU A 40 -7.22 14.21 -22.60
N GLU A 41 -7.61 15.27 -21.88
CA GLU A 41 -6.64 16.29 -21.44
C GLU A 41 -5.63 15.69 -20.44
N LYS A 42 -6.13 14.82 -19.53
CA LYS A 42 -5.22 14.09 -18.65
C LYS A 42 -4.35 13.09 -19.40
N ALA A 43 -4.88 12.46 -20.47
CA ALA A 43 -4.09 11.54 -21.28
C ALA A 43 -2.88 12.21 -21.94
N ASN A 44 -3.00 13.46 -22.38
CA ASN A 44 -1.91 14.21 -23.02
C ASN A 44 -0.64 14.27 -22.15
N LYS A 45 -0.80 14.41 -20.83
CA LYS A 45 0.35 14.41 -19.89
C LYS A 45 1.08 13.05 -19.83
N PHE A 46 0.36 11.95 -20.05
CA PHE A 46 0.99 10.63 -20.15
C PHE A 46 1.67 10.41 -21.50
N LEU A 47 1.14 10.99 -22.58
CA LEU A 47 1.76 10.95 -23.90
C LEU A 47 3.12 11.69 -23.93
N GLU A 48 3.31 12.71 -23.08
CA GLU A 48 4.61 13.35 -22.89
C GLU A 48 5.67 12.40 -22.30
N LEU A 49 5.26 11.35 -21.59
CA LEU A 49 6.16 10.34 -21.04
C LEU A 49 6.54 9.26 -22.07
N SER A 50 5.67 9.00 -23.06
CA SER A 50 5.90 7.99 -24.08
C SER A 50 5.06 8.25 -25.33
N ASP A 51 5.72 8.45 -26.44
CA ASP A 51 5.13 8.61 -27.78
C ASP A 51 4.49 7.32 -28.36
N ARG A 52 4.74 6.18 -27.71
CA ARG A 52 4.22 4.86 -28.09
C ARG A 52 3.02 4.40 -27.25
N LEU A 53 2.54 5.26 -26.35
CA LEU A 53 1.42 4.97 -25.48
C LEU A 53 0.10 4.97 -26.28
N VAL A 54 -0.62 3.84 -26.26
CA VAL A 54 -1.97 3.76 -26.82
C VAL A 54 -2.97 4.25 -25.78
N VAL A 55 -3.85 5.18 -26.16
CA VAL A 55 -4.90 5.71 -25.29
C VAL A 55 -6.25 5.16 -25.71
N TYR A 56 -6.96 4.54 -24.75
CA TYR A 56 -8.32 4.01 -24.88
C TYR A 56 -9.31 4.91 -24.15
N ASN A 57 -10.50 5.10 -24.71
CA ASN A 57 -11.60 5.84 -24.08
C ASN A 57 -12.44 4.98 -23.14
N ASP A 58 -12.38 3.66 -23.27
CA ASP A 58 -13.06 2.69 -22.41
C ASP A 58 -12.03 1.76 -21.76
N TYR A 59 -12.31 1.40 -20.51
CA TYR A 59 -11.43 0.50 -19.76
C TYR A 59 -11.47 -0.93 -20.33
N ASN A 60 -12.61 -1.37 -20.86
CA ASN A 60 -12.74 -2.70 -21.46
C ASN A 60 -11.91 -2.82 -22.74
N ASP A 61 -11.82 -1.76 -23.55
CA ASP A 61 -10.99 -1.77 -24.78
C ASP A 61 -9.51 -2.01 -24.42
N LEU A 62 -9.01 -1.44 -23.34
CA LEU A 62 -7.65 -1.72 -22.85
C LEU A 62 -7.53 -3.19 -22.39
N LEU A 63 -8.55 -3.75 -21.76
CA LEU A 63 -8.51 -5.15 -21.30
C LEU A 63 -8.50 -6.14 -22.47
N GLU A 64 -9.07 -5.78 -23.62
CA GLU A 64 -9.05 -6.58 -24.85
C GLU A 64 -7.71 -6.50 -25.61
N ASP A 65 -6.85 -5.50 -25.30
CA ASP A 65 -5.56 -5.38 -25.96
C ASP A 65 -4.61 -6.52 -25.57
N SER A 66 -4.34 -7.41 -26.51
CA SER A 66 -3.40 -8.53 -26.34
C SER A 66 -1.94 -8.10 -26.13
N ASN A 67 -1.62 -6.82 -26.38
CA ASN A 67 -0.30 -6.25 -26.16
C ASN A 67 -0.08 -5.79 -24.69
N VAL A 68 -1.06 -5.95 -23.80
CA VAL A 68 -0.98 -5.64 -22.37
C VAL A 68 -0.85 -6.92 -21.56
N ASP A 69 0.22 -7.08 -20.79
CA ASP A 69 0.46 -8.23 -19.90
C ASP A 69 -0.17 -7.99 -18.51
N ALA A 70 -0.05 -6.78 -17.98
CA ALA A 70 -0.53 -6.41 -16.65
C ALA A 70 -1.21 -5.05 -16.62
N VAL A 71 -2.13 -4.89 -15.69
CA VAL A 71 -2.89 -3.65 -15.50
C VAL A 71 -2.64 -3.09 -14.10
N TYR A 72 -2.23 -1.82 -14.05
CA TYR A 72 -2.18 -1.03 -12.83
C TYR A 72 -3.50 -0.26 -12.67
N ILE A 73 -4.09 -0.32 -11.46
CA ILE A 73 -5.43 0.20 -11.18
C ILE A 73 -5.37 1.29 -10.10
N PRO A 74 -5.20 2.58 -10.47
CA PRO A 74 -5.25 3.73 -9.56
C PRO A 74 -6.63 4.41 -9.53
N LEU A 75 -7.68 3.61 -9.45
CA LEU A 75 -9.08 4.06 -9.39
C LEU A 75 -9.49 4.42 -7.96
N PRO A 76 -10.68 4.99 -7.71
CA PRO A 76 -11.22 5.14 -6.36
C PRO A 76 -11.43 3.79 -5.66
N ASN A 77 -11.21 3.76 -4.33
CA ASN A 77 -11.15 2.52 -3.53
C ASN A 77 -12.37 1.60 -3.71
N HIS A 78 -13.58 2.16 -3.77
CA HIS A 78 -14.84 1.41 -3.85
C HIS A 78 -15.03 0.57 -5.12
N ILE A 79 -14.22 0.80 -6.18
CA ILE A 79 -14.31 0.05 -7.44
C ILE A 79 -13.07 -0.81 -7.72
N HIS A 80 -12.13 -0.90 -6.78
CA HIS A 80 -10.91 -1.68 -6.94
C HIS A 80 -11.21 -3.16 -7.21
N ILE A 81 -12.04 -3.80 -6.39
CA ILE A 81 -12.40 -5.23 -6.53
C ILE A 81 -13.10 -5.51 -7.87
N GLU A 82 -13.98 -4.62 -8.31
CA GLU A 82 -14.68 -4.78 -9.59
C GLU A 82 -13.66 -4.82 -10.74
N TRP A 83 -12.78 -3.81 -10.83
CA TRP A 83 -11.85 -3.72 -11.95
C TRP A 83 -10.71 -4.72 -11.85
N ALA A 84 -10.24 -5.07 -10.66
CA ALA A 84 -9.30 -6.18 -10.47
C ALA A 84 -9.89 -7.51 -10.95
N THR A 85 -11.17 -7.76 -10.65
CA THR A 85 -11.91 -8.93 -11.14
C THR A 85 -11.98 -8.97 -12.66
N ARG A 86 -12.35 -7.86 -13.31
CA ARG A 86 -12.45 -7.75 -14.78
C ARG A 86 -11.10 -7.97 -15.45
N CYS A 87 -10.01 -7.41 -14.90
CA CYS A 87 -8.65 -7.62 -15.40
C CYS A 87 -8.25 -9.10 -15.37
N LEU A 88 -8.49 -9.81 -14.25
CA LEU A 88 -8.21 -11.24 -14.15
C LEU A 88 -9.04 -12.06 -15.14
N GLN A 89 -10.32 -11.72 -15.34
CA GLN A 89 -11.20 -12.38 -16.32
C GLN A 89 -10.74 -12.15 -17.76
N ALA A 90 -10.10 -11.00 -18.03
CA ALA A 90 -9.50 -10.69 -19.33
C ALA A 90 -8.09 -11.28 -19.51
N GLY A 91 -7.61 -12.09 -18.58
CA GLY A 91 -6.29 -12.73 -18.65
C GLY A 91 -5.12 -11.79 -18.36
N LYS A 92 -5.35 -10.68 -17.63
CA LYS A 92 -4.30 -9.72 -17.28
C LYS A 92 -3.85 -9.92 -15.83
N HIS A 93 -2.53 -9.82 -15.57
CA HIS A 93 -2.01 -9.65 -14.22
C HIS A 93 -2.48 -8.32 -13.65
N VAL A 94 -2.60 -8.23 -12.32
CA VAL A 94 -3.21 -7.07 -11.64
C VAL A 94 -2.33 -6.52 -10.55
N LEU A 95 -2.00 -5.22 -10.61
CA LEU A 95 -1.45 -4.44 -9.52
C LEU A 95 -2.43 -3.31 -9.20
N CYS A 96 -3.19 -3.46 -8.11
CA CYS A 96 -4.25 -2.54 -7.72
C CYS A 96 -3.83 -1.65 -6.55
N GLU A 97 -4.15 -0.35 -6.61
CA GLU A 97 -3.86 0.57 -5.51
C GLU A 97 -4.47 0.12 -4.18
N LYS A 98 -3.82 0.56 -3.12
CA LYS A 98 -4.23 0.33 -1.73
C LYS A 98 -5.34 1.34 -1.31
N PRO A 99 -6.25 0.92 -0.45
CA PRO A 99 -6.54 -0.47 -0.10
C PRO A 99 -7.18 -1.19 -1.28
N ILE A 100 -6.77 -2.43 -1.52
CA ILE A 100 -7.32 -3.21 -2.64
C ILE A 100 -8.81 -3.50 -2.50
N SER A 101 -9.30 -3.50 -1.27
CA SER A 101 -10.72 -3.68 -0.92
C SER A 101 -11.07 -2.86 0.31
N MET A 102 -12.37 -2.60 0.49
CA MET A 102 -12.95 -1.97 1.68
C MET A 102 -13.42 -2.99 2.72
N ALA A 103 -13.35 -4.29 2.42
CA ALA A 103 -13.71 -5.39 3.32
C ALA A 103 -12.85 -6.62 3.03
N ALA A 104 -12.43 -7.33 4.08
CA ALA A 104 -11.49 -8.45 3.95
C ALA A 104 -12.07 -9.65 3.20
N ASP A 105 -13.36 -9.92 3.34
CA ASP A 105 -14.05 -11.03 2.69
C ASP A 105 -14.17 -10.89 1.16
N GLU A 106 -14.19 -9.68 0.64
CA GLU A 106 -14.16 -9.43 -0.82
C GLU A 106 -12.86 -9.92 -1.46
N ILE A 107 -11.76 -9.90 -0.72
CA ILE A 107 -10.45 -10.35 -1.20
C ILE A 107 -10.42 -11.85 -1.45
N ASP A 108 -11.20 -12.66 -0.72
CA ASP A 108 -11.29 -14.12 -0.94
C ASP A 108 -11.75 -14.47 -2.36
N ARG A 109 -12.72 -13.71 -2.86
CA ARG A 109 -13.19 -13.89 -4.24
C ARG A 109 -12.09 -13.59 -5.25
N LEU A 110 -11.31 -12.55 -5.00
CA LEU A 110 -10.20 -12.16 -5.86
C LEU A 110 -9.07 -13.20 -5.83
N ILE A 111 -8.75 -13.76 -4.65
CA ILE A 111 -7.81 -14.88 -4.48
C ILE A 111 -8.24 -16.07 -5.32
N HIS A 112 -9.52 -16.49 -5.19
CA HIS A 112 -10.04 -17.61 -5.97
C HIS A 112 -9.94 -17.40 -7.50
N LEU A 113 -10.24 -16.19 -7.96
CA LEU A 113 -10.15 -15.85 -9.39
C LEU A 113 -8.70 -15.86 -9.88
N ARG A 114 -7.78 -15.26 -9.10
CA ARG A 114 -6.34 -15.26 -9.38
C ARG A 114 -5.80 -16.68 -9.55
N ASP A 115 -6.14 -17.56 -8.60
CA ASP A 115 -5.68 -18.96 -8.60
C ASP A 115 -6.24 -19.73 -9.79
N LYS A 116 -7.53 -19.54 -10.10
CA LYS A 116 -8.18 -20.17 -11.26
C LYS A 116 -7.57 -19.69 -12.57
N ALA A 117 -7.24 -18.40 -12.67
CA ALA A 117 -6.66 -17.81 -13.87
C ALA A 117 -5.15 -18.09 -14.01
N GLN A 118 -4.48 -18.58 -12.96
CA GLN A 118 -3.01 -18.76 -12.89
C GLN A 118 -2.26 -17.45 -13.20
N LEU A 119 -2.78 -16.32 -12.71
CA LEU A 119 -2.23 -14.99 -12.87
C LEU A 119 -1.65 -14.48 -11.56
N LEU A 120 -0.93 -13.37 -11.61
CA LEU A 120 -0.55 -12.61 -10.41
C LEU A 120 -1.55 -11.47 -10.23
N ALA A 121 -2.13 -11.38 -9.04
CA ALA A 121 -2.87 -10.21 -8.58
C ALA A 121 -2.34 -9.79 -7.20
N ALA A 122 -2.09 -8.51 -7.03
CA ALA A 122 -1.53 -7.97 -5.81
C ALA A 122 -2.00 -6.53 -5.55
N GLU A 123 -1.94 -6.13 -4.29
CA GLU A 123 -2.07 -4.75 -3.86
C GLU A 123 -0.78 -3.97 -4.11
N ALA A 124 -0.89 -2.73 -4.57
CA ALA A 124 0.24 -1.82 -4.76
C ALA A 124 0.73 -1.26 -3.41
N TYR A 125 1.16 -2.16 -2.52
CA TYR A 125 1.69 -1.84 -1.20
C TYR A 125 3.21 -1.68 -1.28
N MET A 126 3.67 -0.58 -1.88
CA MET A 126 5.05 -0.33 -2.28
C MET A 126 6.06 -0.34 -1.15
N VAL A 127 5.66 -0.03 0.07
CA VAL A 127 6.58 0.12 1.21
C VAL A 127 7.40 -1.12 1.50
N VAL A 128 6.83 -2.33 1.34
CA VAL A 128 7.53 -3.59 1.59
C VAL A 128 8.66 -3.86 0.59
N HIS A 129 8.68 -3.16 -0.53
CA HIS A 129 9.75 -3.21 -1.53
C HIS A 129 10.89 -2.22 -1.26
N HIS A 130 10.77 -1.38 -0.22
CA HIS A 130 11.86 -0.50 0.19
C HIS A 130 12.84 -1.24 1.08
N PRO A 131 14.17 -1.18 0.84
CA PRO A 131 15.17 -1.94 1.61
C PRO A 131 15.19 -1.60 3.11
N GLN A 132 14.68 -0.46 3.55
CA GLN A 132 14.54 -0.16 4.98
C GLN A 132 13.64 -1.16 5.71
N TRP A 133 12.57 -1.64 5.06
CA TRP A 133 11.63 -2.60 5.65
C TRP A 133 12.14 -4.04 5.55
N GLN A 134 12.91 -4.38 4.50
CA GLN A 134 13.64 -5.64 4.41
C GLN A 134 14.67 -5.74 5.54
N LEU A 135 15.45 -4.67 5.75
CA LEU A 135 16.40 -4.58 6.88
C LEU A 135 15.69 -4.76 8.23
N ALA A 136 14.53 -4.12 8.43
CA ALA A 136 13.77 -4.27 9.66
C ALA A 136 13.34 -5.72 9.91
N LYS A 137 12.83 -6.37 8.85
CA LYS A 137 12.45 -7.79 8.92
C LYS A 137 13.65 -8.67 9.25
N GLU A 138 14.79 -8.47 8.62
CA GLU A 138 16.03 -9.19 8.93
C GLU A 138 16.45 -9.01 10.40
N PHE A 139 16.30 -7.79 10.96
CA PHE A 139 16.64 -7.53 12.35
C PHE A 139 15.71 -8.24 13.33
N VAL A 140 14.41 -8.27 13.02
CA VAL A 140 13.40 -8.98 13.83
C VAL A 140 13.62 -10.50 13.73
N ASP A 141 13.75 -11.04 12.53
CA ASP A 141 13.94 -12.47 12.30
C ASP A 141 15.25 -12.99 12.93
N ALA A 142 16.31 -12.18 12.91
CA ALA A 142 17.59 -12.51 13.55
C ALA A 142 17.62 -12.28 15.07
N GLY A 143 16.51 -11.84 15.68
CA GLY A 143 16.41 -11.57 17.13
C GLY A 143 17.30 -10.44 17.63
N LYS A 144 17.76 -9.52 16.74
CA LYS A 144 18.70 -8.43 17.12
C LYS A 144 18.08 -7.40 18.08
N LEU A 145 16.77 -7.38 18.23
CA LEU A 145 16.04 -6.51 19.13
C LEU A 145 15.71 -7.20 20.48
N GLY A 146 16.01 -8.49 20.63
CA GLY A 146 15.50 -9.34 21.68
C GLY A 146 14.03 -9.67 21.47
N LYS A 147 13.25 -9.90 22.54
CA LYS A 147 11.79 -10.09 22.46
C LYS A 147 11.12 -8.77 22.10
N LEU A 148 10.24 -8.77 21.10
CA LEU A 148 9.46 -7.58 20.76
C LEU A 148 8.54 -7.20 21.93
N VAL A 149 8.40 -5.90 22.17
CA VAL A 149 7.58 -5.33 23.25
C VAL A 149 6.52 -4.39 22.69
N GLN A 150 6.93 -3.50 21.78
CA GLN A 150 6.08 -2.43 21.26
C GLN A 150 6.43 -2.09 19.82
N ILE A 151 5.40 -1.76 19.03
CA ILE A 151 5.54 -1.08 17.73
C ILE A 151 4.69 0.19 17.77
N ASP A 152 5.31 1.33 17.47
CA ASP A 152 4.63 2.63 17.43
C ASP A 152 4.71 3.22 16.03
N GLY A 153 3.58 3.76 15.54
CA GLY A 153 3.49 4.38 14.23
C GLY A 153 2.70 5.69 14.24
N VAL A 154 3.15 6.64 13.42
CA VAL A 154 2.40 7.87 13.14
C VAL A 154 2.46 8.14 11.65
N PHE A 155 1.29 8.43 11.07
CA PHE A 155 1.19 8.97 9.72
C PHE A 155 0.13 10.07 9.69
N SER A 156 0.53 11.29 9.35
CA SER A 156 -0.40 12.41 9.22
C SER A 156 -0.05 13.31 8.05
N TYR A 157 -1.06 13.96 7.53
CA TYR A 157 -1.02 15.09 6.61
C TYR A 157 -2.29 15.91 6.76
N ASN A 158 -2.36 17.09 6.16
CA ASN A 158 -3.56 17.92 6.18
C ASN A 158 -4.10 18.11 4.76
N ASN A 159 -5.36 17.70 4.53
CA ASN A 159 -6.12 17.95 3.31
C ASN A 159 -7.50 18.54 3.59
N ALA A 160 -7.68 19.25 4.71
CA ALA A 160 -8.95 19.87 5.09
C ALA A 160 -9.47 20.86 4.02
N ASP A 161 -8.55 21.54 3.34
CA ASP A 161 -8.86 22.56 2.33
C ASP A 161 -9.23 21.99 0.96
N ASP A 162 -9.23 20.65 0.79
CA ASP A 162 -9.63 19.97 -0.45
C ASP A 162 -10.82 19.02 -0.22
N PRO A 163 -12.05 19.55 -0.03
CA PRO A 163 -13.23 18.74 0.25
C PRO A 163 -13.67 17.87 -0.94
N LEU A 164 -13.21 18.19 -2.16
CA LEU A 164 -13.49 17.40 -3.37
C LEU A 164 -12.55 16.22 -3.54
N ASN A 165 -11.48 16.14 -2.76
CA ASN A 165 -10.59 15.01 -2.76
C ASN A 165 -11.35 13.72 -2.41
N ILE A 166 -11.09 12.66 -3.16
CA ILE A 166 -11.77 11.36 -2.94
C ILE A 166 -11.58 10.82 -1.52
N ARG A 167 -10.47 11.18 -0.85
CA ARG A 167 -10.17 10.78 0.53
C ARG A 167 -11.10 11.44 1.56
N ASN A 168 -11.67 12.60 1.23
CA ASN A 168 -12.66 13.31 2.05
C ASN A 168 -14.12 12.93 1.70
N GLN A 169 -14.35 11.89 0.90
CA GLN A 169 -15.66 11.49 0.43
C GLN A 169 -15.94 10.00 0.69
N ALA A 170 -16.89 9.71 1.58
CA ALA A 170 -17.28 8.34 1.95
C ALA A 170 -17.70 7.47 0.75
N ARG A 171 -18.41 8.07 -0.22
CA ARG A 171 -18.87 7.35 -1.44
C ARG A 171 -17.74 6.77 -2.29
N PHE A 172 -16.51 7.23 -2.14
CA PHE A 172 -15.33 6.73 -2.86
C PHE A 172 -14.46 5.79 -2.00
N GLY A 173 -14.92 5.47 -0.78
CA GLY A 173 -14.11 4.72 0.18
C GLY A 173 -13.01 5.58 0.79
N GLY A 174 -13.29 6.88 1.03
CA GLY A 174 -12.37 7.80 1.69
C GLY A 174 -12.17 7.46 3.17
N GLY A 175 -11.25 8.18 3.81
CA GLY A 175 -10.91 8.05 5.22
C GLY A 175 -9.40 7.92 5.45
N GLY A 176 -8.94 8.31 6.63
CA GLY A 176 -7.53 8.27 7.02
C GLY A 176 -7.04 6.85 7.26
N ILE A 177 -7.86 5.99 7.85
CA ILE A 177 -7.51 4.58 8.09
C ILE A 177 -7.27 3.85 6.76
N PRO A 178 -8.18 3.86 5.76
CA PRO A 178 -7.93 3.21 4.47
C PRO A 178 -6.81 3.90 3.67
N ASP A 179 -6.61 5.21 3.80
CA ASP A 179 -5.57 5.89 3.03
C ASP A 179 -4.16 5.74 3.64
N ILE A 180 -4.00 6.03 4.95
CA ILE A 180 -2.70 6.06 5.61
C ILE A 180 -2.55 5.11 6.80
N GLY A 181 -3.64 4.64 7.40
CA GLY A 181 -3.59 3.61 8.46
C GLY A 181 -3.11 2.26 7.94
N VAL A 182 -3.43 1.94 6.69
CA VAL A 182 -2.93 0.73 6.01
C VAL A 182 -1.42 0.57 6.12
N TYR A 183 -0.65 1.67 6.19
CA TYR A 183 0.81 1.61 6.26
C TYR A 183 1.33 1.10 7.60
N PRO A 184 1.10 1.75 8.77
CA PRO A 184 1.60 1.24 10.04
C PRO A 184 1.02 -0.15 10.38
N TYR A 185 -0.22 -0.47 9.98
CA TYR A 185 -0.81 -1.78 10.22
C TYR A 185 -0.12 -2.86 9.37
N GLY A 186 0.03 -2.63 8.08
CA GLY A 186 0.65 -3.57 7.16
C GLY A 186 2.13 -3.81 7.45
N VAL A 187 2.93 -2.75 7.70
CA VAL A 187 4.36 -2.95 7.99
C VAL A 187 4.61 -3.64 9.33
N SER A 188 3.74 -3.44 10.34
CA SER A 188 3.82 -4.17 11.61
C SER A 188 3.65 -5.68 11.40
N ARG A 189 2.69 -6.07 10.55
CA ARG A 189 2.46 -7.46 10.14
C ARG A 189 3.61 -8.00 9.29
N PHE A 190 4.10 -7.19 8.34
CA PHE A 190 5.19 -7.57 7.43
C PHE A 190 6.49 -7.91 8.18
N VAL A 191 6.93 -7.04 9.08
CA VAL A 191 8.21 -7.23 9.78
C VAL A 191 8.17 -8.33 10.82
N THR A 192 7.00 -8.60 11.41
CA THR A 192 6.86 -9.59 12.48
C THR A 192 6.37 -10.95 11.98
N GLY A 193 5.80 -11.00 10.77
CA GLY A 193 5.11 -12.20 10.26
C GLY A 193 3.92 -12.62 11.12
N SER A 194 3.34 -11.71 11.91
CA SER A 194 2.29 -11.99 12.88
C SER A 194 1.02 -11.23 12.57
N GLU A 195 -0.12 -11.84 12.90
CA GLU A 195 -1.43 -11.20 12.81
C GLU A 195 -1.85 -10.62 14.18
N PRO A 196 -2.65 -9.53 14.23
CA PRO A 196 -3.21 -9.04 15.48
C PRO A 196 -4.17 -10.08 16.09
N ILE A 197 -4.09 -10.25 17.41
CA ILE A 197 -5.01 -11.11 18.14
C ILE A 197 -6.34 -10.37 18.35
N GLU A 198 -6.26 -9.09 18.72
CA GLU A 198 -7.41 -8.24 18.98
C GLU A 198 -7.03 -6.76 18.90
N VAL A 199 -8.00 -5.91 18.62
CA VAL A 199 -7.91 -4.46 18.78
C VAL A 199 -8.31 -4.11 20.22
N LEU A 200 -7.38 -3.51 20.96
CA LEU A 200 -7.58 -3.13 22.37
C LEU A 200 -8.37 -1.83 22.52
N SER A 201 -8.11 -0.88 21.62
CA SER A 201 -8.82 0.40 21.54
C SER A 201 -8.77 0.98 20.13
N ALA A 202 -9.84 1.69 19.77
CA ALA A 202 -9.93 2.47 18.53
C ALA A 202 -10.71 3.75 18.83
N ASP A 203 -10.00 4.84 19.02
CA ASP A 203 -10.58 6.19 19.15
C ASP A 203 -10.50 6.84 17.77
N ILE A 204 -11.66 7.12 17.18
CA ILE A 204 -11.79 7.58 15.78
C ILE A 204 -12.67 8.81 15.73
N VAL A 205 -12.16 9.88 15.11
CA VAL A 205 -12.92 11.09 14.81
C VAL A 205 -13.37 11.06 13.35
N PHE A 206 -14.67 11.26 13.15
CA PHE A 206 -15.29 11.32 11.83
C PHE A 206 -15.71 12.74 11.46
N GLU A 207 -15.52 13.11 10.18
CA GLU A 207 -16.07 14.29 9.54
C GLU A 207 -16.71 13.84 8.22
N ASN A 208 -17.96 14.23 7.96
CA ASN A 208 -18.68 13.88 6.72
C ASN A 208 -18.59 12.37 6.38
N GLU A 209 -18.78 11.50 7.39
CA GLU A 209 -18.77 10.05 7.29
C GLU A 209 -17.41 9.41 6.93
N VAL A 210 -16.32 10.19 6.91
CA VAL A 210 -14.95 9.67 6.78
C VAL A 210 -14.17 9.85 8.07
N ASP A 211 -13.36 8.89 8.43
CA ASP A 211 -12.43 9.03 9.55
C ASP A 211 -11.30 9.99 9.17
N VAL A 212 -11.10 11.01 10.00
CA VAL A 212 -10.08 12.05 9.76
C VAL A 212 -8.93 12.02 10.76
N TRP A 213 -9.14 11.34 11.86
CA TRP A 213 -8.14 11.06 12.89
C TRP A 213 -8.47 9.73 13.56
N ALA A 214 -7.45 8.93 13.85
CA ALA A 214 -7.60 7.70 14.61
C ALA A 214 -6.37 7.43 15.48
N ASN A 215 -6.62 6.93 16.71
CA ASN A 215 -5.62 6.35 17.60
C ASN A 215 -6.02 4.90 17.89
N VAL A 216 -5.20 3.98 17.46
CA VAL A 216 -5.47 2.54 17.50
C VAL A 216 -4.42 1.83 18.33
N SER A 217 -4.85 0.94 19.24
CA SER A 217 -3.99 0.00 19.93
C SER A 217 -4.45 -1.43 19.67
N ALA A 218 -3.52 -2.31 19.34
CA ALA A 218 -3.79 -3.72 19.04
C ALA A 218 -2.80 -4.64 19.76
N GLN A 219 -3.29 -5.81 20.17
CA GLN A 219 -2.48 -6.89 20.74
C GLN A 219 -2.01 -7.82 19.64
N PHE A 220 -0.72 -8.03 19.55
CA PHE A 220 -0.09 -9.06 18.73
C PHE A 220 0.51 -10.15 19.63
N PRO A 221 0.88 -11.32 19.08
CA PRO A 221 1.59 -12.34 19.85
C PRO A 221 2.91 -11.80 20.43
N GLY A 222 2.93 -11.56 21.74
CA GLY A 222 4.12 -11.16 22.48
C GLY A 222 4.43 -9.65 22.51
N PHE A 223 3.70 -8.79 21.79
CA PHE A 223 3.91 -7.34 21.79
C PHE A 223 2.60 -6.57 21.53
N LYS A 224 2.65 -5.26 21.76
CA LYS A 224 1.56 -4.34 21.41
C LYS A 224 1.96 -3.47 20.21
N MET A 225 0.96 -3.08 19.45
CA MET A 225 1.10 -2.09 18.37
C MET A 225 0.21 -0.90 18.69
N GLN A 226 0.73 0.32 18.50
CA GLN A 226 -0.04 1.56 18.57
C GLN A 226 0.22 2.41 17.32
N ALA A 227 -0.84 2.99 16.75
CA ALA A 227 -0.69 3.91 15.63
C ALA A 227 -1.66 5.08 15.73
N VAL A 228 -1.16 6.25 15.33
CA VAL A 228 -1.95 7.46 15.14
C VAL A 228 -1.95 7.83 13.66
N THR A 229 -3.14 8.06 13.11
CA THR A 229 -3.32 8.56 11.74
C THR A 229 -4.14 9.83 11.74
N SER A 230 -3.84 10.77 10.85
CA SER A 230 -4.66 11.98 10.70
C SER A 230 -4.55 12.59 9.31
N MET A 231 -5.70 12.98 8.76
CA MET A 231 -5.81 13.82 7.57
C MET A 231 -6.06 15.30 7.92
N ARG A 232 -5.83 15.70 9.19
CA ARG A 232 -6.09 17.06 9.72
C ARG A 232 -4.92 17.59 10.55
N ALA A 233 -3.77 16.94 10.48
CA ALA A 233 -2.57 17.36 11.21
C ALA A 233 -1.43 17.69 10.25
N ALA A 234 -0.42 18.40 10.74
CA ALA A 234 0.81 18.64 9.98
C ALA A 234 1.45 17.32 9.51
N PRO A 235 2.16 17.31 8.37
CA PRO A 235 2.82 16.11 7.86
C PRO A 235 3.80 15.54 8.90
N ARG A 236 3.59 14.26 9.26
CA ARG A 236 4.48 13.50 10.15
C ARG A 236 4.46 12.03 9.79
N GLN A 237 5.64 11.43 9.66
CA GLN A 237 5.80 10.00 9.44
C GLN A 237 6.88 9.47 10.36
N GLU A 238 6.51 8.55 11.25
CA GLU A 238 7.45 7.88 12.16
C GLU A 238 7.02 6.45 12.40
N MET A 239 8.00 5.56 12.54
CA MET A 239 7.80 4.21 13.05
C MET A 239 8.94 3.85 14.00
N THR A 240 8.60 3.13 15.07
CA THR A 240 9.56 2.55 16.02
C THR A 240 9.19 1.10 16.28
N ILE A 241 10.17 0.20 16.21
CA ILE A 241 10.03 -1.22 16.56
C ILE A 241 10.94 -1.45 17.76
N GLN A 242 10.38 -1.71 18.94
CA GLN A 242 11.09 -1.86 20.18
C GLN A 242 11.05 -3.28 20.70
N GLY A 243 12.21 -3.79 21.08
CA GLY A 243 12.38 -5.04 21.80
C GLY A 243 13.11 -4.85 23.13
N THR A 244 13.39 -5.96 23.82
CA THR A 244 14.05 -5.96 25.14
C THR A 244 15.55 -5.58 25.10
N GLU A 245 16.19 -5.68 23.92
CA GLU A 245 17.63 -5.45 23.78
C GLU A 245 17.97 -4.23 22.93
N GLY A 246 16.98 -3.70 22.17
CA GLY A 246 17.18 -2.53 21.33
C GLY A 246 15.91 -2.13 20.58
N PHE A 247 16.04 -1.09 19.75
CA PHE A 247 14.95 -0.64 18.92
C PHE A 247 15.44 -0.17 17.54
N LEU A 248 14.53 -0.19 16.55
CA LEU A 248 14.67 0.47 15.25
C LEU A 248 13.76 1.69 15.22
N LYS A 249 14.30 2.83 14.77
CA LYS A 249 13.52 4.05 14.49
C LYS A 249 13.67 4.42 13.02
N PHE A 250 12.54 4.74 12.36
CA PHE A 250 12.46 5.13 10.95
C PHE A 250 12.15 6.62 10.83
N THR A 251 12.87 7.34 9.96
CA THR A 251 12.67 8.78 9.74
C THR A 251 11.68 9.08 8.61
N ALA A 252 11.65 8.25 7.58
CA ALA A 252 10.71 8.34 6.46
C ALA A 252 10.17 6.94 6.12
N PRO A 253 9.31 6.37 6.99
CA PRO A 253 8.89 4.98 6.87
C PRO A 253 8.06 4.69 5.62
N PHE A 254 7.20 5.64 5.18
CA PHE A 254 6.16 5.35 4.20
C PHE A 254 6.40 5.99 2.84
N ASN A 255 6.79 7.28 2.81
CA ASN A 255 7.03 8.02 1.57
C ASN A 255 8.47 8.58 1.52
N PRO A 256 9.51 7.72 1.50
CA PRO A 256 10.88 8.18 1.34
C PRO A 256 11.05 8.97 0.04
N ASN A 257 11.94 9.97 0.05
CA ASN A 257 12.20 10.95 -1.01
C ASN A 257 11.06 11.97 -1.26
N VAL A 258 9.85 11.74 -0.77
CA VAL A 258 8.75 12.72 -0.78
C VAL A 258 8.67 13.46 0.54
N TYR A 259 8.70 12.70 1.64
CA TYR A 259 8.64 13.23 3.00
C TYR A 259 10.04 13.62 3.52
N ASP A 260 10.99 12.67 3.44
CA ASP A 260 12.38 12.86 3.86
C ASP A 260 13.25 11.72 3.27
N ILE A 261 14.56 11.75 3.55
CA ILE A 261 15.48 10.66 3.23
C ILE A 261 15.25 9.50 4.20
N ALA A 262 15.05 8.29 3.65
CA ALA A 262 14.89 7.10 4.47
C ALA A 262 16.15 6.78 5.26
N GLN A 263 15.99 6.71 6.59
CA GLN A 263 17.02 6.26 7.51
C GLN A 263 16.40 5.30 8.52
N VAL A 264 17.14 4.25 8.87
CA VAL A 264 16.83 3.36 9.99
C VAL A 264 17.93 3.50 11.02
N ILE A 265 17.54 3.90 12.22
CA ILE A 265 18.43 4.04 13.37
C ILE A 265 18.22 2.83 14.26
N PHE A 266 19.24 1.97 14.34
CA PHE A 266 19.28 0.88 15.31
C PHE A 266 20.01 1.34 16.56
N ARG A 267 19.37 1.18 17.73
CA ARG A 267 19.99 1.50 19.03
C ARG A 267 19.85 0.33 19.98
N LYS A 268 20.97 -0.12 20.54
CA LYS A 268 21.02 -1.13 21.61
C LYS A 268 20.82 -0.51 22.97
N GLY A 269 20.39 -1.34 23.94
CA GLY A 269 20.23 -0.91 25.33
C GLY A 269 21.51 -0.40 26.01
N ASN A 270 22.70 -0.79 25.52
CA ASN A 270 24.00 -0.28 25.98
C ASN A 270 24.42 1.07 25.35
N GLY A 271 23.54 1.70 24.55
CA GLY A 271 23.79 2.99 23.91
C GLY A 271 24.50 2.93 22.56
N HIS A 272 24.92 1.74 22.09
CA HIS A 272 25.49 1.59 20.73
C HIS A 272 24.42 1.94 19.70
N GLU A 273 24.77 2.82 18.76
CA GLU A 273 23.89 3.26 17.68
C GLU A 273 24.50 2.99 16.30
N GLN A 274 23.68 2.56 15.36
CA GLN A 274 24.03 2.38 13.97
C GLN A 274 22.95 2.98 13.09
N VAL A 275 23.33 3.77 12.09
CA VAL A 275 22.43 4.43 11.15
C VAL A 275 22.58 3.85 9.76
N PHE A 276 21.50 3.35 9.20
CA PHE A 276 21.41 2.87 7.83
C PHE A 276 20.67 3.92 6.99
N LYS A 277 21.28 4.36 5.89
CA LYS A 277 20.72 5.39 4.99
C LYS A 277 20.40 4.80 3.64
N PHE A 278 19.29 5.22 3.06
CA PHE A 278 18.79 4.72 1.76
C PHE A 278 18.48 5.88 0.81
N PRO A 279 19.49 6.69 0.42
CA PRO A 279 19.27 7.83 -0.47
C PRO A 279 18.87 7.36 -1.87
N GLY A 280 17.87 8.02 -2.48
CA GLY A 280 17.51 7.82 -3.88
C GLY A 280 16.84 6.49 -4.22
N VAL A 281 16.50 5.66 -3.23
CA VAL A 281 15.77 4.42 -3.47
C VAL A 281 14.32 4.73 -3.84
N ASN A 282 13.90 4.24 -5.01
CA ASN A 282 12.52 4.35 -5.45
C ASN A 282 11.79 3.00 -5.26
N HIS A 283 10.94 2.92 -4.26
CA HIS A 283 10.21 1.70 -3.94
C HIS A 283 9.12 1.34 -4.97
N TYR A 284 8.63 2.30 -5.75
CA TYR A 284 7.71 2.02 -6.86
C TYR A 284 8.41 1.28 -7.99
N VAL A 285 9.66 1.68 -8.32
CA VAL A 285 10.48 0.94 -9.28
C VAL A 285 10.73 -0.48 -8.80
N ASN A 286 11.14 -0.63 -7.53
CA ASN A 286 11.39 -1.95 -6.93
C ASN A 286 10.11 -2.82 -6.95
N GLN A 287 8.95 -2.23 -6.68
CA GLN A 287 7.66 -2.91 -6.73
C GLN A 287 7.33 -3.42 -8.14
N VAL A 288 7.49 -2.57 -9.16
CA VAL A 288 7.23 -2.92 -10.57
C VAL A 288 8.17 -4.03 -11.03
N GLU A 289 9.46 -3.95 -10.70
CA GLU A 289 10.44 -4.99 -11.02
C GLU A 289 10.09 -6.32 -10.35
N ALA A 290 9.83 -6.29 -9.03
CA ALA A 290 9.45 -7.49 -8.28
C ALA A 290 8.17 -8.13 -8.83
N PHE A 291 7.14 -7.31 -9.15
CA PHE A 291 5.89 -7.79 -9.71
C PHE A 291 6.10 -8.46 -11.07
N SER A 292 6.78 -7.80 -12.00
CA SER A 292 6.99 -8.32 -13.35
C SER A 292 7.88 -9.58 -13.36
N ILE A 293 8.85 -9.68 -12.45
CA ILE A 293 9.64 -10.90 -12.26
C ILE A 293 8.74 -12.03 -11.76
N SER A 294 7.98 -11.81 -10.69
CA SER A 294 7.08 -12.83 -10.13
C SER A 294 6.02 -13.29 -11.15
N ALA A 295 5.43 -12.37 -11.92
CA ALA A 295 4.46 -12.69 -12.97
C ALA A 295 5.07 -13.56 -14.09
N LYS A 296 6.31 -13.26 -14.53
CA LYS A 296 7.00 -14.01 -15.59
C LYS A 296 7.50 -15.37 -15.14
N THR A 297 7.92 -15.49 -13.89
CA THR A 297 8.59 -16.70 -13.37
C THR A 297 7.69 -17.57 -12.50
N ASN A 298 6.47 -17.12 -12.25
CA ASN A 298 5.50 -17.75 -11.33
C ASN A 298 6.11 -17.98 -9.93
N THR A 299 6.90 -17.02 -9.46
CA THR A 299 7.48 -17.03 -8.11
C THR A 299 6.63 -16.21 -7.14
N VAL A 300 6.82 -16.45 -5.85
CA VAL A 300 6.08 -15.75 -4.80
C VAL A 300 6.37 -14.25 -4.85
N TYR A 301 5.30 -13.45 -4.89
CA TYR A 301 5.39 -12.00 -4.77
C TYR A 301 5.29 -11.58 -3.30
N GLY A 302 6.13 -10.63 -2.88
CA GLY A 302 6.30 -10.27 -1.47
C GLY A 302 5.08 -9.64 -0.78
N CYS A 303 4.09 -9.15 -1.54
CA CYS A 303 2.82 -8.61 -1.04
C CYS A 303 1.66 -9.35 -1.70
N SER A 304 1.36 -10.56 -1.24
CA SER A 304 0.26 -11.38 -1.79
C SER A 304 -1.12 -10.83 -1.39
N LEU A 305 -2.18 -11.27 -2.06
CA LEU A 305 -3.55 -10.94 -1.68
C LEU A 305 -3.89 -11.42 -0.26
N GLU A 306 -3.31 -12.53 0.18
CA GLU A 306 -3.47 -13.06 1.53
C GLU A 306 -2.88 -12.10 2.57
N PHE A 307 -1.71 -11.49 2.26
CA PHE A 307 -1.14 -10.44 3.09
C PHE A 307 -2.06 -9.22 3.14
N SER A 308 -2.56 -8.74 2.01
CA SER A 308 -3.48 -7.61 1.93
C SER A 308 -4.78 -7.88 2.68
N LYS A 309 -5.33 -9.11 2.57
CA LYS A 309 -6.50 -9.55 3.33
C LYS A 309 -6.28 -9.41 4.84
N GLY A 310 -5.12 -9.82 5.35
CA GLY A 310 -4.83 -9.69 6.77
C GLY A 310 -4.76 -8.22 7.22
N THR A 311 -4.21 -7.30 6.40
CA THR A 311 -4.23 -5.86 6.69
C THR A 311 -5.65 -5.31 6.69
N GLN A 312 -6.47 -5.69 5.71
CA GLN A 312 -7.87 -5.29 5.68
C GLN A 312 -8.68 -5.88 6.84
N SER A 313 -8.42 -7.13 7.24
CA SER A 313 -9.05 -7.75 8.42
C SER A 313 -8.75 -6.96 9.70
N MET A 314 -7.53 -6.45 9.86
CA MET A 314 -7.19 -5.57 10.99
C MET A 314 -7.97 -4.25 10.91
N ILE A 315 -8.13 -3.66 9.74
CA ILE A 315 -8.94 -2.45 9.53
C ILE A 315 -10.41 -2.71 9.88
N ASP A 316 -10.96 -3.84 9.47
CA ASP A 316 -12.34 -4.26 9.80
C ASP A 316 -12.53 -4.41 11.32
N MET A 317 -11.56 -5.01 12.03
CA MET A 317 -11.54 -5.10 13.49
C MET A 317 -11.50 -3.72 14.16
N ILE A 318 -10.74 -2.77 13.62
CA ILE A 318 -10.63 -1.39 14.14
C ILE A 318 -11.99 -0.69 14.07
N TYR A 319 -12.66 -0.73 12.92
CA TYR A 319 -13.99 -0.13 12.78
C TYR A 319 -15.06 -0.85 13.63
N ALA A 320 -14.97 -2.17 13.77
CA ALA A 320 -15.87 -2.93 14.64
C ALA A 320 -15.72 -2.54 16.10
N MET A 321 -14.49 -2.35 16.61
CA MET A 321 -14.20 -1.91 17.96
C MET A 321 -14.79 -0.52 18.24
N ASN A 322 -14.60 0.44 17.33
CA ASN A 322 -15.14 1.80 17.47
C ASN A 322 -16.68 1.81 17.56
N LYS A 323 -17.37 0.96 16.77
CA LYS A 323 -18.84 0.81 16.83
C LYS A 323 -19.32 0.24 18.18
N GLN A 324 -18.54 -0.67 18.79
CA GLN A 324 -18.86 -1.21 20.11
C GLN A 324 -18.72 -0.17 21.21
N LEU A 325 -17.62 0.61 21.20
CA LEU A 325 -17.39 1.69 22.17
C LEU A 325 -18.48 2.78 22.08
N SER A 326 -18.87 3.16 20.89
CA SER A 326 -19.95 4.15 20.68
C SER A 326 -21.33 3.68 21.23
N LYS A 327 -21.61 2.38 21.23
CA LYS A 327 -22.84 1.82 21.81
C LYS A 327 -22.83 1.72 23.33
N GLN A 328 -21.65 1.68 23.96
CA GLN A 328 -21.54 1.63 25.44
C GLN A 328 -21.65 3.01 26.09
N LEU A 329 -21.50 4.08 25.32
CA LEU A 329 -21.56 5.47 25.77
C LEU A 329 -22.97 6.09 25.64
N ILE A 330 -23.95 5.36 25.08
CA ILE A 330 -25.38 5.70 24.97
C ILE A 330 -26.19 4.88 25.97
#